data_83ee4ae951a445e18ac6cf46bb7c26c4
#
_entry.id   83ee4ae951a445e18ac6cf46bb7c26c4
#
_cell.length_a   1.000
_cell.length_b   1.000
_cell.length_c   1.000
_cell.angle_alpha   90.00
_cell.angle_beta   90.00
_cell.angle_gamma   90.00
#
_symmetry.space_group_name_H-M   'P 1'
#
loop_
_entity.id
_entity.type
_entity.pdbx_description
1 polymer ?
#
loop_
_entity_poly.entity_id
_entity_poly.type
_entity_poly.pdbx_seq_one_letter_code
_entity_poly.pdbx_strand_id
1 'polypeptide(L)' 'MYTIISRNQCNFCDQAKALLEGANKEYVEYNIQEETSAWLLYILKHSSITTVPQVFNENGSYIGV' A
#
# COMPACT_ATOMS: atom_id res chain seq x y z
N MET A 1 -9.25 9.17 1.40
CA MET A 1 -9.11 7.70 1.40
C MET A 1 -7.64 7.32 1.42
N TYR A 2 -7.29 6.39 2.27
CA TYR A 2 -5.92 5.90 2.35
C TYR A 2 -5.65 4.95 1.20
N THR A 3 -4.38 4.80 0.84
CA THR A 3 -3.96 3.86 -0.21
C THR A 3 -2.91 2.93 0.37
N ILE A 4 -3.11 1.63 0.16
CA ILE A 4 -2.14 0.62 0.57
C ILE A 4 -1.62 -0.08 -0.67
N ILE A 5 -0.30 -0.15 -0.79
CA ILE A 5 0.36 -0.93 -1.83
C ILE A 5 0.88 -2.19 -1.17
N SER A 6 0.45 -3.33 -1.66
CA SER A 6 0.71 -4.62 -1.02
C SER A 6 1.14 -5.67 -2.03
N ARG A 7 1.39 -6.88 -1.53
CA ARG A 7 1.62 -8.07 -2.35
C ARG A 7 1.00 -9.28 -1.69
N ASN A 8 0.98 -10.40 -2.39
CA ASN A 8 0.48 -11.65 -1.82
C ASN A 8 1.39 -12.14 -0.69
N GLN A 9 0.82 -12.86 0.26
CA GLN A 9 1.55 -13.48 1.35
C GLN A 9 2.41 -12.46 2.11
N CYS A 10 1.80 -11.34 2.45
CA CYS A 10 2.49 -10.26 3.16
C CYS A 10 1.81 -10.03 4.50
N ASN A 11 2.42 -10.52 5.58
CA ASN A 11 1.86 -10.35 6.91
C ASN A 11 1.81 -8.89 7.34
N PHE A 12 2.82 -8.11 6.98
CA PHE A 12 2.84 -6.69 7.33
C PHE A 12 1.77 -5.93 6.58
N CYS A 13 1.46 -6.35 5.34
CA CYS A 13 0.37 -5.75 4.59
C CYS A 13 -0.96 -6.00 5.29
N ASP A 14 -1.16 -7.22 5.78
CA ASP A 14 -2.37 -7.55 6.53
C ASP A 14 -2.49 -6.74 7.81
N GLN A 15 -1.37 -6.52 8.49
CA GLN A 15 -1.35 -5.70 9.70
C GLN A 15 -1.70 -4.25 9.39
N ALA A 16 -1.17 -3.71 8.29
CA ALA A 16 -1.47 -2.34 7.89
C ALA A 16 -2.96 -2.17 7.61
N LYS A 17 -3.54 -3.13 6.90
CA LYS A 17 -4.98 -3.11 6.61
C LYS A 17 -5.79 -3.17 7.89
N ALA A 18 -5.40 -4.05 8.81
CA ALA A 18 -6.10 -4.20 10.08
C ALA A 18 -6.06 -2.91 10.90
N LEU A 19 -4.92 -2.22 10.90
CA LEU A 19 -4.79 -0.96 11.61
C LEU A 19 -5.73 0.10 11.06
N LEU A 20 -5.83 0.21 9.74
CA LEU A 20 -6.74 1.17 9.13
C LEU A 20 -8.18 0.82 9.39
N GLU A 21 -8.53 -0.45 9.31
CA GLU A 21 -9.90 -0.90 9.60
C GLU A 21 -10.26 -0.64 11.05
N GLY A 22 -9.34 -0.90 11.97
CA GLY A 22 -9.56 -0.67 13.39
C GLY A 22 -9.72 0.81 13.72
N ALA A 23 -9.14 1.68 12.90
CA ALA A 23 -9.26 3.13 13.07
C ALA A 23 -10.42 3.72 12.29
N ASN A 24 -11.26 2.89 11.66
CA ASN A 24 -12.39 3.32 10.83
C ASN A 24 -11.95 4.19 9.65
N LYS A 25 -10.78 3.89 9.08
CA LYS A 25 -10.29 4.60 7.91
C LYS A 25 -10.61 3.81 6.66
N GLU A 26 -11.16 4.48 5.66
CA GLU A 26 -11.37 3.86 4.37
C GLU A 26 -10.05 3.83 3.59
N TYR A 27 -9.83 2.75 2.87
CA TYR A 27 -8.62 2.62 2.07
C TYR A 27 -8.90 1.84 0.79
N VAL A 28 -8.02 2.04 -0.18
CA VAL A 28 -7.99 1.23 -1.39
C VAL A 28 -6.66 0.47 -1.39
N GLU A 29 -6.70 -0.78 -1.79
CA GLU A 29 -5.52 -1.63 -1.84
C GLU A 29 -5.14 -1.92 -3.28
N TYR A 30 -3.86 -1.75 -3.59
CA TYR A 30 -3.30 -2.13 -4.88
C TYR A 30 -2.25 -3.20 -4.65
N ASN A 31 -2.48 -4.39 -5.20
CA ASN A 31 -1.56 -5.51 -5.07
C ASN A 31 -0.57 -5.46 -6.24
N ILE A 32 0.73 -5.36 -5.94
CA ILE A 32 1.77 -5.20 -6.97
C ILE A 32 1.93 -6.44 -7.83
N GLN A 33 1.36 -7.56 -7.43
CA GLN A 33 1.41 -8.81 -8.20
C GLN A 33 0.23 -8.94 -9.16
N GLU A 34 -0.73 -8.04 -9.06
CA GLU A 34 -1.84 -7.98 -9.99
C GLU A 34 -1.40 -7.28 -11.27
N GLU A 35 -1.91 -7.74 -12.40
CA GLU A 35 -1.57 -7.16 -13.68
C GLU A 35 -1.93 -5.67 -13.75
N THR A 36 -3.05 -5.30 -13.18
CA THR A 36 -3.52 -3.92 -13.20
C THR A 36 -2.65 -2.98 -12.38
N SER A 37 -1.74 -3.52 -11.58
CA SER A 37 -0.87 -2.73 -10.71
C SER A 37 0.51 -2.52 -11.30
N ALA A 38 0.70 -2.81 -12.57
CA ALA A 38 2.02 -2.69 -13.20
C ALA A 38 2.60 -1.28 -13.07
N TRP A 39 1.75 -0.25 -13.16
CA TRP A 39 2.21 1.13 -13.02
C TRP A 39 2.72 1.41 -11.60
N LEU A 40 2.23 0.70 -10.62
CA LEU A 40 2.69 0.85 -9.25
C LEU A 40 4.11 0.34 -9.09
N LEU A 41 4.45 -0.73 -9.78
CA LEU A 41 5.84 -1.22 -9.79
C LEU A 41 6.78 -0.18 -10.34
N TYR A 42 6.35 0.52 -11.38
CA TYR A 42 7.13 1.59 -11.96
C TYR A 42 7.38 2.71 -10.94
N ILE A 43 6.35 3.10 -10.22
CA ILE A 43 6.45 4.14 -9.18
C ILE A 43 7.40 3.70 -8.08
N LEU A 44 7.25 2.48 -7.59
CA LEU A 44 8.11 1.94 -6.54
C LEU A 44 9.58 1.96 -6.99
N LYS A 45 9.81 1.56 -8.22
CA LYS A 45 11.15 1.48 -8.77
C LYS A 45 11.82 2.85 -8.85
N HIS A 46 11.05 3.87 -9.24
CA HIS A 46 11.59 5.22 -9.41
C HIS A 46 11.68 6.01 -8.12
N SER A 47 10.87 5.67 -7.14
CA SER A 47 10.88 6.37 -5.87
C SER A 47 11.93 5.83 -4.90
N SER A 48 12.62 4.76 -5.28
CA SER A 48 13.57 4.04 -4.43
C SER A 48 12.92 3.37 -3.23
N ILE A 49 11.62 3.30 -3.20
CA ILE A 49 10.89 2.58 -2.16
C ILE A 49 10.53 1.21 -2.73
N THR A 50 11.18 0.18 -2.21
CA THR A 50 11.06 -1.17 -2.77
C THR A 50 10.37 -2.16 -1.83
N THR A 51 9.99 -1.71 -0.65
CA THR A 51 9.38 -2.57 0.35
C THR A 51 7.86 -2.41 0.36
N VAL A 52 7.16 -3.45 0.79
CA VAL A 52 5.73 -3.42 1.03
C VAL A 52 5.47 -3.87 2.46
N PRO A 53 4.40 -3.40 3.09
CA PRO A 53 3.39 -2.51 2.54
C PRO A 53 3.87 -1.07 2.43
N GLN A 54 3.23 -0.32 1.54
CA GLN A 54 3.39 1.13 1.50
C GLN A 54 2.03 1.75 1.73
N VAL A 55 1.95 2.68 2.66
CA VAL A 55 0.69 3.30 3.05
C VAL A 55 0.78 4.79 2.78
N PHE A 56 -0.22 5.30 2.07
CA PHE A 56 -0.34 6.72 1.76
C PHE A 56 -1.61 7.26 2.40
N ASN A 57 -1.53 8.46 2.95
CA ASN A 57 -2.69 9.09 3.57
C ASN A 57 -3.63 9.69 2.54
N GLU A 58 -4.65 10.39 3.02
CA GLU A 58 -5.68 10.98 2.16
C GLU A 58 -5.12 12.04 1.20
N ASN A 59 -4.00 12.63 1.55
CA ASN A 59 -3.35 13.63 0.71
C ASN A 59 -2.33 13.02 -0.26
N GLY A 60 -2.16 11.71 -0.22
CA GLY A 60 -1.19 11.04 -1.05
C GLY A 60 0.22 11.04 -0.50
N SER A 61 0.40 11.46 0.74
CA SER A 61 1.72 11.45 1.39
C SER A 61 2.02 10.08 1.97
N TYR A 62 3.26 9.62 1.79
CA TYR A 62 3.72 8.35 2.33
C TYR A 62 3.82 8.45 3.85
N ILE A 63 3.14 7.55 4.54
CA ILE A 63 3.18 7.52 6.00
C ILE A 63 3.90 6.29 6.55
N GLY A 64 4.39 5.44 5.65
CA GLY A 64 5.17 4.29 6.06
C GLY A 64 4.31 3.11 6.49
N VAL A 65 4.93 2.27 7.24
CA VAL A 65 4.33 1.02 7.70
C VAL A 65 4.14 1.07 9.20
#